data_106f770be508b428413c2513b38a5636
#
_entry.id   106f770be508b428413c2513b38a5636
#
_cell.length_a   1.000
_cell.length_b   1.000
_cell.length_c   1.000
_cell.angle_alpha   90.00
_cell.angle_beta   90.00
_cell.angle_gamma   90.00
#
_symmetry.space_group_name_H-M   'P 1'
#
loop_
_entity.id
_entity.type
_entity.pdbx_description
1 polymer ?
#
loop_
_entity_poly.entity_id
_entity_poly.type
_entity_poly.pdbx_seq_one_letter_code
_entity_poly.pdbx_strand_id
1 'polypeptide(L)'
;MLDYLSGFFLVVTAGCLWIGIGVAVSTCSARGWNYNIVQGLTSLGATLICAGILAGKGVRIGSSGISGFGFLMCCLAGFANFYNYVLTAKAMQRGPNGLVWGIMQSGLVGTFLMGVIFFGEKPAPLRLAGLLLILCGVFVMGLAKDAKSSVRGKSWVLFSLGALSLSMVTQCCNTLPSYFPETGENDAVSRTLGLYFGGVIGFAFTTLPGMVRKRDFGGRGEWGTAIVLVMMNTAASLFFFYRGLDLLAEIGCGGLGYPLAIGVCVIGFSLYSLLILKEKFAPLSLAGLGAVCVGIITIAIR
;
A
#
# COMPACT_ATOMS: atom_id res chain seq x y z
N MET A 1 0.20 -26.05 -9.66
CA MET A 1 1.45 -25.33 -10.04
C MET A 1 1.16 -24.15 -10.98
N LEU A 2 0.32 -24.31 -12.01
CA LEU A 2 -0.07 -23.22 -12.91
C LEU A 2 -0.75 -22.06 -12.17
N ASP A 3 -1.71 -22.35 -11.27
CA ASP A 3 -2.45 -21.33 -10.52
C ASP A 3 -1.55 -20.54 -9.57
N TYR A 4 -0.56 -21.19 -8.95
CA TYR A 4 0.45 -20.51 -8.15
C TYR A 4 1.28 -19.52 -8.99
N LEU A 5 1.76 -19.96 -10.14
CA LEU A 5 2.53 -19.10 -11.04
C LEU A 5 1.68 -17.94 -11.57
N SER A 6 0.41 -18.21 -11.93
CA SER A 6 -0.52 -17.16 -12.37
C SER A 6 -0.77 -16.14 -11.28
N GLY A 7 -1.12 -16.59 -10.06
CA GLY A 7 -1.31 -15.72 -8.88
C GLY A 7 -0.05 -14.91 -8.57
N PHE A 8 1.12 -15.57 -8.58
CA PHE A 8 2.42 -14.93 -8.36
C PHE A 8 2.69 -13.81 -9.37
N PHE A 9 2.57 -14.08 -10.68
CA PHE A 9 2.83 -13.07 -11.71
C PHE A 9 1.86 -11.90 -11.65
N LEU A 10 0.57 -12.15 -11.36
CA LEU A 10 -0.42 -11.10 -11.22
C LEU A 10 -0.08 -10.16 -10.05
N VAL A 11 0.25 -10.72 -8.90
CA VAL A 11 0.59 -9.94 -7.70
C VAL A 11 1.89 -9.17 -7.89
N VAL A 12 2.92 -9.77 -8.51
CA VAL A 12 4.17 -9.11 -8.85
C VAL A 12 3.94 -7.95 -9.81
N THR A 13 3.08 -8.12 -10.83
CA THR A 13 2.73 -7.05 -11.78
C THR A 13 2.05 -5.89 -11.07
N ALA A 14 1.14 -6.17 -10.15
CA ALA A 14 0.54 -5.13 -9.30
C ALA A 14 1.60 -4.38 -8.49
N GLY A 15 2.57 -5.09 -7.91
CA GLY A 15 3.70 -4.51 -7.19
C GLY A 15 4.55 -3.58 -8.05
N CYS A 16 4.81 -3.93 -9.31
CA CYS A 16 5.50 -3.07 -10.27
C CYS A 16 4.74 -1.76 -10.51
N LEU A 17 3.42 -1.82 -10.68
CA LEU A 17 2.59 -0.63 -10.84
C LEU A 17 2.61 0.24 -9.58
N TRP A 18 2.63 -0.35 -8.40
CA TRP A 18 2.67 0.38 -7.12
C TRP A 18 3.98 1.12 -6.85
N ILE A 19 5.09 0.82 -7.56
CA ILE A 19 6.30 1.63 -7.52
C ILE A 19 5.97 3.09 -7.85
N GLY A 20 5.07 3.32 -8.81
CA GLY A 20 4.60 4.65 -9.22
C GLY A 20 3.95 5.45 -8.09
N ILE A 21 3.34 4.80 -7.08
CA ILE A 21 2.80 5.51 -5.91
C ILE A 21 3.94 6.15 -5.11
N GLY A 22 5.00 5.39 -4.83
CA GLY A 22 6.18 5.90 -4.12
C GLY A 22 6.83 7.07 -4.88
N VAL A 23 6.95 6.94 -6.19
CA VAL A 23 7.46 8.01 -7.07
C VAL A 23 6.58 9.25 -7.00
N ALA A 24 5.25 9.10 -7.02
CA ALA A 24 4.31 10.23 -6.91
C ALA A 24 4.40 10.94 -5.55
N VAL A 25 4.42 10.18 -4.44
CA VAL A 25 4.58 10.75 -3.08
C VAL A 25 5.89 11.52 -2.97
N SER A 26 6.99 10.91 -3.43
CA SER A 26 8.31 11.54 -3.42
C SER A 26 8.35 12.80 -4.29
N THR A 27 7.77 12.76 -5.49
CA THR A 27 7.70 13.90 -6.41
C THR A 27 6.89 15.05 -5.81
N CYS A 28 5.72 14.76 -5.23
CA CYS A 28 4.92 15.77 -4.54
C CYS A 28 5.68 16.39 -3.37
N SER A 29 6.37 15.56 -2.58
CA SER A 29 7.21 16.03 -1.48
C SER A 29 8.35 16.95 -1.94
N ALA A 30 9.02 16.61 -3.05
CA ALA A 30 10.13 17.38 -3.61
C ALA A 30 9.67 18.72 -4.23
N ARG A 31 8.49 18.73 -4.86
CA ARG A 31 7.92 19.91 -5.53
C ARG A 31 7.05 20.78 -4.62
N GLY A 32 6.86 20.39 -3.35
CA GLY A 32 5.98 21.08 -2.42
C GLY A 32 4.49 20.99 -2.77
N TRP A 33 4.10 19.99 -3.59
CA TRP A 33 2.71 19.74 -3.95
C TRP A 33 1.96 19.10 -2.78
N ASN A 34 0.67 19.38 -2.71
CA ASN A 34 -0.17 18.80 -1.66
C ASN A 34 -0.60 17.38 -2.03
N TYR A 35 0.15 16.39 -1.54
CA TYR A 35 -0.16 14.98 -1.82
C TYR A 35 -1.56 14.56 -1.32
N ASN A 36 -2.12 15.22 -0.30
CA ASN A 36 -3.47 14.90 0.18
C ASN A 36 -4.53 15.21 -0.89
N ILE A 37 -4.31 16.28 -1.69
CA ILE A 37 -5.16 16.59 -2.85
C ILE A 37 -5.01 15.50 -3.92
N VAL A 38 -3.77 15.13 -4.25
CA VAL A 38 -3.48 14.07 -5.23
C VAL A 38 -4.16 12.76 -4.81
N GLN A 39 -3.99 12.34 -3.57
CA GLN A 39 -4.58 11.11 -3.05
C GLN A 39 -6.12 11.15 -3.02
N GLY A 40 -6.70 12.29 -2.65
CA GLY A 40 -8.15 12.50 -2.65
C GLY A 40 -8.74 12.44 -4.05
N LEU A 41 -8.10 13.13 -5.02
CA LEU A 41 -8.52 13.09 -6.44
C LEU A 41 -8.34 11.67 -7.03
N THR A 42 -7.27 10.98 -6.67
CA THR A 42 -7.04 9.58 -7.07
C THR A 42 -8.17 8.70 -6.54
N SER A 43 -8.51 8.83 -5.26
CA SER A 43 -9.59 8.07 -4.64
C SER A 43 -10.94 8.36 -5.30
N LEU A 44 -11.24 9.63 -5.56
CA LEU A 44 -12.47 10.04 -6.22
C LEU A 44 -12.56 9.49 -7.65
N GLY A 45 -11.50 9.64 -8.45
CA GLY A 45 -11.47 9.15 -9.84
C GLY A 45 -11.63 7.63 -9.92
N ALA A 46 -10.91 6.86 -9.10
CA ALA A 46 -11.04 5.41 -9.05
C ALA A 46 -12.43 4.95 -8.58
N THR A 47 -13.01 5.65 -7.58
CA THR A 47 -14.38 5.41 -7.10
C THR A 47 -15.39 5.59 -8.24
N LEU A 48 -15.28 6.69 -9.00
CA LEU A 48 -16.19 6.97 -10.13
C LEU A 48 -16.08 5.92 -11.24
N ILE A 49 -14.86 5.49 -11.57
CA ILE A 49 -14.62 4.42 -12.57
C ILE A 49 -15.28 3.12 -12.11
N CYS A 50 -15.02 2.67 -10.88
CA CYS A 50 -15.57 1.42 -10.36
C CYS A 50 -17.09 1.47 -10.21
N ALA A 51 -17.64 2.60 -9.74
CA ALA A 51 -19.08 2.80 -9.66
C ALA A 51 -19.74 2.76 -11.05
N GLY A 52 -19.10 3.37 -12.06
CA GLY A 52 -19.55 3.31 -13.45
C GLY A 52 -19.55 1.89 -14.02
N ILE A 53 -18.52 1.09 -13.72
CA ILE A 53 -18.45 -0.33 -14.14
C ILE A 53 -19.58 -1.14 -13.48
N LEU A 54 -19.83 -0.98 -12.18
CA LEU A 54 -20.92 -1.69 -11.50
C LEU A 54 -22.29 -1.27 -12.00
N ALA A 55 -22.52 0.02 -12.20
CA ALA A 55 -23.76 0.53 -12.77
C ALA A 55 -24.00 -0.03 -14.17
N GLY A 56 -22.97 -0.09 -15.02
CA GLY A 56 -23.04 -0.68 -16.36
C GLY A 56 -23.35 -2.18 -16.36
N LYS A 57 -22.90 -2.90 -15.32
CA LYS A 57 -23.22 -4.32 -15.12
C LYS A 57 -24.61 -4.56 -14.49
N GLY A 58 -25.31 -3.52 -14.05
CA GLY A 58 -26.57 -3.63 -13.33
C GLY A 58 -26.46 -4.28 -11.94
N VAL A 59 -25.25 -4.34 -11.37
CA VAL A 59 -24.96 -5.03 -10.11
C VAL A 59 -25.03 -4.05 -8.94
N ARG A 60 -25.71 -4.47 -7.85
CA ARG A 60 -25.83 -3.68 -6.62
C ARG A 60 -24.99 -4.30 -5.50
N ILE A 61 -24.28 -3.47 -4.75
CA ILE A 61 -23.56 -3.88 -3.53
C ILE A 61 -24.58 -4.40 -2.51
N GLY A 62 -24.28 -5.57 -1.92
CA GLY A 62 -25.19 -6.21 -0.97
C GLY A 62 -26.36 -6.98 -1.59
N SER A 63 -26.47 -7.04 -2.93
CA SER A 63 -27.33 -7.99 -3.61
C SER A 63 -26.68 -9.38 -3.67
N SER A 64 -27.48 -10.43 -3.99
CA SER A 64 -27.07 -11.84 -4.01
C SER A 64 -25.90 -12.18 -4.95
N GLY A 65 -24.85 -11.44 -4.98
CA GLY A 65 -23.69 -11.64 -5.86
C GLY A 65 -22.48 -10.81 -5.44
N ILE A 66 -22.60 -9.85 -4.52
CA ILE A 66 -21.47 -9.04 -4.06
C ILE A 66 -21.41 -9.00 -2.55
N SER A 67 -20.27 -9.39 -2.00
CA SER A 67 -20.02 -9.38 -0.57
C SER A 67 -20.05 -7.95 -0.02
N GLY A 68 -21.09 -7.61 0.75
CA GLY A 68 -21.14 -6.37 1.53
C GLY A 68 -20.02 -6.33 2.57
N PHE A 69 -19.60 -7.49 3.08
CA PHE A 69 -18.45 -7.62 3.97
C PHE A 69 -17.15 -7.23 3.27
N GLY A 70 -16.91 -7.75 2.07
CA GLY A 70 -15.73 -7.42 1.28
C GLY A 70 -15.64 -5.91 0.97
N PHE A 71 -16.77 -5.31 0.58
CA PHE A 71 -16.84 -3.87 0.37
C PHE A 71 -16.52 -3.08 1.64
N LEU A 72 -17.13 -3.43 2.77
CA LEU A 72 -16.92 -2.73 4.05
C LEU A 72 -15.47 -2.83 4.52
N MET A 73 -14.87 -4.02 4.48
CA MET A 73 -13.47 -4.21 4.88
C MET A 73 -12.53 -3.41 3.99
N CYS A 74 -12.74 -3.40 2.68
CA CYS A 74 -11.97 -2.58 1.78
C CYS A 74 -12.22 -1.08 1.99
N CYS A 75 -13.41 -0.65 2.39
CA CYS A 75 -13.70 0.74 2.75
C CYS A 75 -12.90 1.18 4.00
N LEU A 76 -12.86 0.36 5.03
CA LEU A 76 -12.02 0.60 6.22
C LEU A 76 -10.53 0.64 5.84
N ALA A 77 -10.10 -0.28 4.97
CA ALA A 77 -8.74 -0.27 4.43
C ALA A 77 -8.43 1.04 3.71
N GLY A 78 -9.33 1.52 2.85
CA GLY A 78 -9.16 2.76 2.10
C GLY A 78 -9.10 4.00 2.98
N PHE A 79 -9.92 4.05 4.01
CA PHE A 79 -9.89 5.11 5.01
C PHE A 79 -8.53 5.14 5.73
N ALA A 80 -8.07 4.00 6.24
CA ALA A 80 -6.75 3.87 6.87
C ALA A 80 -5.61 4.22 5.89
N ASN A 81 -5.72 3.77 4.64
CA ASN A 81 -4.73 4.02 3.60
C ASN A 81 -4.59 5.51 3.24
N PHE A 82 -5.69 6.26 3.26
CA PHE A 82 -5.63 7.71 3.06
C PHE A 82 -4.72 8.37 4.11
N TYR A 83 -4.94 8.09 5.39
CA TYR A 83 -4.12 8.63 6.47
C TYR A 83 -2.70 8.09 6.48
N ASN A 84 -2.51 6.82 6.10
CA ASN A 84 -1.19 6.23 5.88
C ASN A 84 -0.36 7.11 4.92
N TYR A 85 -0.89 7.44 3.75
CA TYR A 85 -0.17 8.28 2.79
C TYR A 85 -0.01 9.73 3.23
N VAL A 86 -0.96 10.28 4.00
CA VAL A 86 -0.80 11.60 4.64
C VAL A 86 0.42 11.61 5.55
N LEU A 87 0.58 10.58 6.39
CA LEU A 87 1.74 10.46 7.29
C LEU A 87 3.04 10.18 6.52
N THR A 88 2.98 9.34 5.49
CA THR A 88 4.12 9.03 4.62
C THR A 88 4.63 10.29 3.93
N ALA A 89 3.76 11.11 3.36
CA ALA A 89 4.15 12.37 2.73
C ALA A 89 4.81 13.34 3.74
N LYS A 90 4.25 13.44 4.96
CA LYS A 90 4.86 14.24 6.04
C LYS A 90 6.23 13.70 6.46
N ALA A 91 6.40 12.38 6.49
CA ALA A 91 7.68 11.74 6.80
C ALA A 91 8.71 12.02 5.70
N MET A 92 8.35 11.86 4.42
CA MET A 92 9.23 12.10 3.27
C MET A 92 9.69 13.56 3.14
N GLN A 93 8.87 14.53 3.60
CA GLN A 93 9.29 15.94 3.69
C GLN A 93 10.42 16.18 4.70
N ARG A 94 10.63 15.27 5.65
CA ARG A 94 11.56 15.42 6.77
C ARG A 94 12.66 14.38 6.82
N GLY A 95 12.51 13.27 6.12
CA GLY A 95 13.43 12.13 6.12
C GLY A 95 13.74 11.62 4.71
N PRO A 96 14.62 10.61 4.60
CA PRO A 96 14.96 9.97 3.34
C PRO A 96 13.76 9.19 2.78
N ASN A 97 13.43 9.42 1.50
CA ASN A 97 12.24 8.85 0.88
C ASN A 97 12.26 7.31 0.87
N GLY A 98 13.40 6.71 0.51
CA GLY A 98 13.54 5.24 0.46
C GLY A 98 13.34 4.58 1.82
N LEU A 99 13.89 5.18 2.90
CA LEU A 99 13.73 4.64 4.25
C LEU A 99 12.30 4.79 4.76
N VAL A 100 11.69 5.97 4.58
CA VAL A 100 10.28 6.20 4.93
C VAL A 100 9.38 5.19 4.24
N TRP A 101 9.61 4.96 2.94
CA TRP A 101 8.84 3.99 2.15
C TRP A 101 9.03 2.56 2.65
N GLY A 102 10.28 2.14 2.90
CA GLY A 102 10.59 0.81 3.43
C GLY A 102 9.94 0.55 4.78
N ILE A 103 10.01 1.52 5.72
CA ILE A 103 9.36 1.40 7.02
C ILE A 103 7.84 1.27 6.88
N MET A 104 7.20 2.14 6.11
CA MET A 104 5.76 2.12 5.91
C MET A 104 5.28 0.82 5.29
N GLN A 105 5.99 0.34 4.26
CA GLN A 105 5.62 -0.89 3.56
C GLN A 105 5.88 -2.17 4.37
N SER A 106 6.68 -2.09 5.43
CA SER A 106 6.86 -3.20 6.37
C SER A 106 5.57 -3.57 7.14
N GLY A 107 4.49 -2.81 6.94
CA GLY A 107 3.13 -3.15 7.40
C GLY A 107 2.63 -4.53 6.94
N LEU A 108 3.24 -5.12 5.90
CA LEU A 108 2.97 -6.51 5.48
C LEU A 108 3.15 -7.56 6.61
N VAL A 109 3.92 -7.23 7.64
CA VAL A 109 4.05 -8.04 8.87
C VAL A 109 2.67 -8.30 9.48
N GLY A 110 1.76 -7.31 9.43
CA GLY A 110 0.40 -7.46 9.95
C GLY A 110 -0.39 -8.55 9.24
N THR A 111 -0.34 -8.61 7.91
CA THR A 111 -1.05 -9.63 7.13
C THR A 111 -0.47 -11.03 7.36
N PHE A 112 0.85 -11.13 7.47
CA PHE A 112 1.50 -12.37 7.82
C PHE A 112 1.05 -12.88 9.20
N LEU A 113 1.09 -12.03 10.23
CA LEU A 113 0.64 -12.39 11.58
C LEU A 113 -0.86 -12.71 11.60
N MET A 114 -1.67 -12.01 10.83
CA MET A 114 -3.09 -12.28 10.70
C MET A 114 -3.32 -13.72 10.17
N GLY A 115 -2.63 -14.10 9.10
CA GLY A 115 -2.70 -15.45 8.53
C GLY A 115 -2.35 -16.55 9.56
N VAL A 116 -1.28 -16.35 10.31
CA VAL A 116 -0.81 -17.30 11.31
C VAL A 116 -1.75 -17.37 12.52
N ILE A 117 -2.11 -16.22 13.09
CA ILE A 117 -2.83 -16.18 14.40
C ILE A 117 -4.32 -16.48 14.22
N PHE A 118 -4.97 -15.93 13.20
CA PHE A 118 -6.42 -16.02 13.05
C PHE A 118 -6.86 -17.11 12.06
N PHE A 119 -6.02 -17.42 11.07
CA PHE A 119 -6.36 -18.40 10.03
C PHE A 119 -5.54 -19.69 10.11
N GLY A 120 -4.68 -19.82 11.13
CA GLY A 120 -3.95 -21.06 11.40
C GLY A 120 -2.94 -21.43 10.32
N GLU A 121 -2.50 -20.45 9.49
CA GLU A 121 -1.44 -20.69 8.52
C GLU A 121 -0.17 -21.14 9.25
N LYS A 122 0.44 -22.22 8.78
CA LYS A 122 1.67 -22.75 9.38
C LYS A 122 2.89 -22.16 8.67
N PRO A 123 3.54 -21.13 9.25
CA PRO A 123 4.70 -20.54 8.62
C PRO A 123 5.88 -21.52 8.63
N ALA A 124 6.52 -21.68 7.49
CA ALA A 124 7.81 -22.35 7.44
C ALA A 124 8.84 -21.55 8.28
N PRO A 125 9.85 -22.21 8.90
CA PRO A 125 10.90 -21.52 9.68
C PRO A 125 11.57 -20.38 8.90
N LEU A 126 11.73 -20.54 7.59
CA LEU A 126 12.29 -19.53 6.70
C LEU A 126 11.43 -18.25 6.67
N ARG A 127 10.10 -18.36 6.70
CA ARG A 127 9.18 -17.20 6.73
C ARG A 127 9.27 -16.45 8.07
N LEU A 128 9.42 -17.19 9.19
CA LEU A 128 9.67 -16.58 10.50
C LEU A 128 11.01 -15.82 10.52
N ALA A 129 12.05 -16.38 9.94
CA ALA A 129 13.34 -15.70 9.80
C ALA A 129 13.20 -14.42 8.96
N GLY A 130 12.44 -14.45 7.86
CA GLY A 130 12.13 -13.29 7.04
C GLY A 130 11.40 -12.20 7.82
N LEU A 131 10.42 -12.57 8.65
CA LEU A 131 9.70 -11.63 9.52
C LEU A 131 10.66 -10.93 10.49
N LEU A 132 11.53 -11.70 11.15
CA LEU A 132 12.53 -11.16 12.07
C LEU A 132 13.50 -10.20 11.34
N LEU A 133 13.94 -10.54 10.14
CA LEU A 133 14.77 -9.67 9.32
C LEU A 133 14.09 -8.33 9.01
N ILE A 134 12.79 -8.33 8.67
CA ILE A 134 12.02 -7.11 8.42
C ILE A 134 11.97 -6.27 9.70
N LEU A 135 11.59 -6.85 10.84
CA LEU A 135 11.50 -6.13 12.11
C LEU A 135 12.85 -5.54 12.54
N CYS A 136 13.92 -6.33 12.47
CA CYS A 136 15.28 -5.87 12.75
C CYS A 136 15.69 -4.75 11.77
N GLY A 137 15.42 -4.90 10.49
CA GLY A 137 15.73 -3.90 9.48
C GLY A 137 15.03 -2.56 9.74
N VAL A 138 13.74 -2.58 10.05
CA VAL A 138 12.95 -1.38 10.43
C VAL A 138 13.54 -0.72 11.67
N PHE A 139 13.88 -1.51 12.69
CA PHE A 139 14.50 -1.00 13.92
C PHE A 139 15.85 -0.33 13.65
N VAL A 140 16.71 -0.97 12.87
CA VAL A 140 18.03 -0.46 12.47
C VAL A 140 17.89 0.85 11.67
N MET A 141 16.94 0.93 10.71
CA MET A 141 16.65 2.16 9.99
C MET A 141 16.20 3.29 10.91
N GLY A 142 15.40 2.99 11.93
CA GLY A 142 14.96 3.97 12.92
C GLY A 142 16.08 4.53 13.82
N LEU A 143 17.15 3.74 14.07
CA LEU A 143 18.30 4.15 14.86
C LEU A 143 19.36 4.93 14.06
N ALA A 144 19.39 4.75 12.75
CA ALA A 144 20.41 5.34 11.90
C ALA A 144 20.32 6.88 11.86
N LYS A 145 21.47 7.52 11.75
CA LYS A 145 21.60 8.98 11.59
C LYS A 145 21.92 9.28 10.13
N ASP A 146 20.91 9.65 9.37
CA ASP A 146 21.09 10.07 7.98
C ASP A 146 21.28 11.58 7.86
N ALA A 147 21.93 12.03 6.76
CA ALA A 147 22.26 13.42 6.52
C ALA A 147 21.03 14.35 6.57
N LYS A 148 19.89 13.92 6.06
CA LYS A 148 18.64 14.68 6.16
C LYS A 148 18.05 14.71 7.59
N SER A 149 18.23 13.65 8.37
CA SER A 149 17.68 13.55 9.72
C SER A 149 18.41 14.43 10.74
N SER A 150 19.68 14.75 10.50
CA SER A 150 20.48 15.63 11.38
C SER A 150 19.98 17.08 11.38
N VAL A 151 19.34 17.51 10.28
CA VAL A 151 18.86 18.89 10.10
C VAL A 151 17.44 19.10 10.66
N ARG A 152 16.59 18.05 10.66
CA ARG A 152 15.15 18.17 10.96
C ARG A 152 14.66 17.33 12.16
N GLY A 153 15.55 16.72 12.92
CA GLY A 153 15.19 15.89 14.07
C GLY A 153 14.58 14.53 13.68
N LYS A 154 14.22 13.70 14.68
CA LYS A 154 13.71 12.33 14.50
C LYS A 154 12.20 12.25 14.22
N SER A 155 11.50 13.38 13.99
CA SER A 155 10.04 13.38 13.81
C SER A 155 9.57 12.57 12.60
N TRP A 156 10.42 12.42 11.56
CA TRP A 156 10.10 11.60 10.40
C TRP A 156 9.91 10.11 10.76
N VAL A 157 10.69 9.61 11.74
CA VAL A 157 10.55 8.21 12.22
C VAL A 157 9.17 8.00 12.85
N LEU A 158 8.71 8.95 13.68
CA LEU A 158 7.41 8.87 14.32
C LEU A 158 6.28 8.85 13.28
N PHE A 159 6.36 9.72 12.26
CA PHE A 159 5.38 9.70 11.15
C PHE A 159 5.45 8.39 10.35
N SER A 160 6.65 7.84 10.12
CA SER A 160 6.83 6.56 9.43
C SER A 160 6.27 5.39 10.22
N LEU A 161 6.45 5.36 11.55
CA LEU A 161 5.85 4.33 12.42
C LEU A 161 4.32 4.44 12.48
N GLY A 162 3.78 5.66 12.51
CA GLY A 162 2.34 5.87 12.37
C GLY A 162 1.81 5.39 11.02
N ALA A 163 2.52 5.66 9.93
CA ALA A 163 2.20 5.16 8.61
C ALA A 163 2.27 3.63 8.54
N LEU A 164 3.30 3.01 9.14
CA LEU A 164 3.42 1.56 9.25
C LEU A 164 2.20 0.94 9.93
N SER A 165 1.76 1.48 11.07
CA SER A 165 0.58 0.98 11.79
C SER A 165 -0.68 1.05 10.93
N LEU A 166 -0.91 2.17 10.23
CA LEU A 166 -2.04 2.31 9.31
C LEU A 166 -1.90 1.42 8.07
N SER A 167 -0.68 1.19 7.58
CA SER A 167 -0.39 0.23 6.51
C SER A 167 -0.76 -1.19 6.91
N MET A 168 -0.45 -1.60 8.15
CA MET A 168 -0.89 -2.90 8.70
C MET A 168 -2.41 -3.04 8.66
N VAL A 169 -3.15 -2.05 9.18
CA VAL A 169 -4.62 -2.05 9.15
C VAL A 169 -5.14 -2.14 7.71
N THR A 170 -4.61 -1.31 6.81
CA THR A 170 -4.98 -1.31 5.40
C THR A 170 -4.82 -2.69 4.77
N GLN A 171 -3.66 -3.29 4.95
CA GLN A 171 -3.34 -4.57 4.33
C GLN A 171 -4.15 -5.72 4.93
N CYS A 172 -4.33 -5.76 6.26
CA CYS A 172 -5.17 -6.75 6.91
C CYS A 172 -6.63 -6.66 6.42
N CYS A 173 -7.22 -5.46 6.43
CA CYS A 173 -8.60 -5.28 5.97
C CYS A 173 -8.79 -5.63 4.49
N ASN A 174 -7.81 -5.34 3.63
CA ASN A 174 -7.87 -5.70 2.21
C ASN A 174 -7.74 -7.21 1.96
N THR A 175 -6.99 -7.92 2.82
CA THR A 175 -6.75 -9.36 2.67
C THR A 175 -7.90 -10.17 3.27
N LEU A 176 -8.52 -9.66 4.33
CA LEU A 176 -9.53 -10.37 5.11
C LEU A 176 -10.66 -10.98 4.26
N PRO A 177 -11.24 -10.30 3.26
CA PRO A 177 -12.31 -10.87 2.44
C PRO A 177 -11.91 -12.15 1.69
N SER A 178 -10.64 -12.32 1.33
CA SER A 178 -10.16 -13.51 0.62
C SER A 178 -10.16 -14.77 1.48
N TYR A 179 -10.25 -14.63 2.81
CA TYR A 179 -10.39 -15.77 3.74
C TYR A 179 -11.85 -16.15 4.03
N PHE A 180 -12.82 -15.39 3.54
CA PHE A 180 -14.25 -15.61 3.75
C PHE A 180 -15.02 -15.66 2.42
N PRO A 181 -14.73 -16.63 1.53
CA PRO A 181 -15.39 -16.74 0.22
C PRO A 181 -16.90 -16.96 0.34
N GLU A 182 -17.37 -17.58 1.44
CA GLU A 182 -18.78 -17.82 1.71
C GLU A 182 -19.60 -16.55 1.99
N THR A 183 -18.98 -15.41 2.24
CA THR A 183 -19.69 -14.14 2.48
C THR A 183 -20.25 -13.49 1.21
N GLY A 184 -20.10 -14.15 0.08
CA GLY A 184 -20.55 -13.71 -1.25
C GLY A 184 -19.38 -13.53 -2.22
N GLU A 185 -19.69 -13.24 -3.46
CA GLU A 185 -18.67 -13.08 -4.51
C GLU A 185 -17.77 -11.88 -4.21
N ASN A 186 -16.48 -12.16 -4.00
CA ASN A 186 -15.45 -11.16 -3.74
C ASN A 186 -14.96 -10.52 -5.05
N ASP A 187 -15.87 -9.85 -5.78
CA ASP A 187 -15.54 -9.19 -7.04
C ASP A 187 -14.49 -8.08 -6.87
N ALA A 188 -13.46 -8.12 -7.69
CA ALA A 188 -12.36 -7.15 -7.67
C ALA A 188 -12.86 -5.70 -7.84
N VAL A 189 -13.94 -5.47 -8.58
CA VAL A 189 -14.52 -4.13 -8.79
C VAL A 189 -15.11 -3.58 -7.49
N SER A 190 -15.86 -4.41 -6.75
CA SER A 190 -16.47 -4.03 -5.47
C SER A 190 -15.43 -3.77 -4.40
N ARG A 191 -14.39 -4.61 -4.33
CA ARG A 191 -13.26 -4.40 -3.39
C ARG A 191 -12.49 -3.14 -3.73
N THR A 192 -12.22 -2.89 -5.02
CA THR A 192 -11.58 -1.67 -5.48
C THR A 192 -12.46 -0.44 -5.18
N LEU A 193 -13.76 -0.52 -5.43
CA LEU A 193 -14.70 0.54 -5.09
C LEU A 193 -14.68 0.84 -3.59
N GLY A 194 -14.76 -0.19 -2.73
CA GLY A 194 -14.67 -0.03 -1.28
C GLY A 194 -13.39 0.69 -0.86
N LEU A 195 -12.24 0.21 -1.36
CA LEU A 195 -10.93 0.80 -1.04
C LEU A 195 -10.87 2.30 -1.37
N TYR A 196 -11.27 2.69 -2.57
CA TYR A 196 -11.19 4.10 -2.97
C TYR A 196 -12.31 4.94 -2.37
N PHE A 197 -13.49 4.39 -2.16
CA PHE A 197 -14.57 5.08 -1.44
C PHE A 197 -14.17 5.41 0.01
N GLY A 198 -13.52 4.49 0.71
CA GLY A 198 -12.90 4.76 2.02
C GLY A 198 -11.89 5.91 1.96
N GLY A 199 -11.07 5.95 0.92
CA GLY A 199 -10.15 7.06 0.66
C GLY A 199 -10.88 8.40 0.42
N VAL A 200 -12.01 8.40 -0.29
CA VAL A 200 -12.86 9.60 -0.47
C VAL A 200 -13.40 10.07 0.88
N ILE A 201 -13.83 9.17 1.75
CA ILE A 201 -14.27 9.52 3.11
C ILE A 201 -13.14 10.20 3.87
N GLY A 202 -11.94 9.61 3.90
CA GLY A 202 -10.76 10.20 4.54
C GLY A 202 -10.42 11.60 3.99
N PHE A 203 -10.49 11.77 2.68
CA PHE A 203 -10.29 13.04 1.99
C PHE A 203 -11.33 14.09 2.39
N ALA A 204 -12.62 13.70 2.41
CA ALA A 204 -13.74 14.58 2.73
C ALA A 204 -13.64 15.13 4.16
N PHE A 205 -13.19 14.31 5.11
CA PHE A 205 -13.06 14.75 6.50
C PHE A 205 -11.83 15.63 6.77
N THR A 206 -10.73 15.46 6.03
CA THR A 206 -9.47 16.10 6.40
C THR A 206 -9.03 17.19 5.44
N THR A 207 -9.11 16.94 4.15
CA THR A 207 -8.50 17.82 3.14
C THR A 207 -9.51 18.72 2.47
N LEU A 208 -10.68 18.19 2.11
CA LEU A 208 -11.72 18.93 1.39
C LEU A 208 -12.18 20.20 2.12
N PRO A 209 -12.42 20.23 3.45
CA PRO A 209 -12.81 21.45 4.13
C PRO A 209 -11.76 22.57 4.03
N GLY A 210 -10.48 22.17 4.10
CA GLY A 210 -9.36 23.11 3.93
C GLY A 210 -9.25 23.66 2.51
N MET A 211 -9.46 22.81 1.50
CA MET A 211 -9.47 23.19 0.08
C MET A 211 -10.58 24.21 -0.22
N VAL A 212 -11.80 23.90 0.22
CA VAL A 212 -12.96 24.76 0.01
C VAL A 212 -12.76 26.13 0.71
N ARG A 213 -12.29 26.10 1.96
CA ARG A 213 -12.05 27.34 2.74
C ARG A 213 -10.96 28.21 2.11
N LYS A 214 -9.89 27.60 1.61
CA LYS A 214 -8.75 28.31 0.99
C LYS A 214 -8.94 28.55 -0.51
N ARG A 215 -9.97 28.00 -1.12
CA ARG A 215 -10.20 27.94 -2.57
C ARG A 215 -8.98 27.39 -3.35
N ASP A 216 -8.27 26.44 -2.73
CA ASP A 216 -7.11 25.78 -3.30
C ASP A 216 -7.48 24.34 -3.68
N PHE A 217 -7.74 24.12 -4.96
CA PHE A 217 -8.12 22.82 -5.53
C PHE A 217 -6.94 22.08 -6.18
N GLY A 218 -5.73 22.53 -5.92
CA GLY A 218 -4.51 21.99 -6.50
C GLY A 218 -4.21 22.53 -7.90
N GLY A 219 -2.94 22.47 -8.26
CA GLY A 219 -2.45 22.91 -9.57
C GLY A 219 -2.44 21.78 -10.62
N ARG A 220 -2.00 22.12 -11.83
CA ARG A 220 -1.88 21.17 -12.95
C ARG A 220 -1.02 19.95 -12.62
N GLY A 221 -0.01 20.12 -11.77
CA GLY A 221 0.89 19.03 -11.37
C GLY A 221 0.20 18.00 -10.48
N GLU A 222 -0.58 18.44 -9.49
CA GLU A 222 -1.37 17.56 -8.63
C GLU A 222 -2.44 16.80 -9.42
N TRP A 223 -3.17 17.50 -10.30
CA TRP A 223 -4.18 16.87 -11.16
C TRP A 223 -3.57 15.84 -12.12
N GLY A 224 -2.46 16.20 -12.81
CA GLY A 224 -1.77 15.28 -13.71
C GLY A 224 -1.27 14.02 -12.99
N THR A 225 -0.69 14.19 -11.79
CA THR A 225 -0.23 13.07 -10.97
C THR A 225 -1.41 12.20 -10.51
N ALA A 226 -2.53 12.81 -10.11
CA ALA A 226 -3.73 12.09 -9.70
C ALA A 226 -4.29 11.25 -10.85
N ILE A 227 -4.38 11.80 -12.07
CA ILE A 227 -4.87 11.05 -13.26
C ILE A 227 -3.99 9.82 -13.53
N VAL A 228 -2.67 9.97 -13.50
CA VAL A 228 -1.74 8.85 -13.68
C VAL A 228 -1.96 7.79 -12.59
N LEU A 229 -2.08 8.21 -11.33
CA LEU A 229 -2.32 7.28 -10.23
C LEU A 229 -3.70 6.60 -10.31
N VAL A 230 -4.75 7.29 -10.76
CA VAL A 230 -6.06 6.68 -11.01
C VAL A 230 -5.90 5.52 -11.97
N MET A 231 -5.28 5.74 -13.11
CA MET A 231 -5.11 4.70 -14.13
C MET A 231 -4.27 3.53 -13.62
N MET A 232 -3.11 3.81 -13.03
CA MET A 232 -2.18 2.77 -12.55
C MET A 232 -2.79 1.96 -11.40
N ASN A 233 -3.35 2.62 -10.40
CA ASN A 233 -3.86 1.94 -9.20
C ASN A 233 -5.14 1.19 -9.47
N THR A 234 -6.05 1.76 -10.28
CA THR A 234 -7.28 1.06 -10.68
C THR A 234 -6.94 -0.18 -11.51
N ALA A 235 -6.02 -0.06 -12.48
CA ALA A 235 -5.56 -1.21 -13.25
C ALA A 235 -4.88 -2.26 -12.37
N ALA A 236 -4.00 -1.84 -11.45
CA ALA A 236 -3.33 -2.75 -10.51
C ALA A 236 -4.34 -3.54 -9.67
N SER A 237 -5.36 -2.88 -9.13
CA SER A 237 -6.36 -3.52 -8.27
C SER A 237 -7.31 -4.43 -9.06
N LEU A 238 -7.88 -3.93 -10.18
CA LEU A 238 -8.92 -4.63 -10.93
C LEU A 238 -8.40 -5.83 -11.71
N PHE A 239 -7.24 -5.70 -12.36
CA PHE A 239 -6.77 -6.72 -13.30
C PHE A 239 -5.73 -7.65 -12.70
N PHE A 240 -5.01 -7.21 -11.67
CA PHE A 240 -3.84 -7.94 -11.18
C PHE A 240 -3.96 -8.34 -9.71
N PHE A 241 -4.06 -7.39 -8.79
CA PHE A 241 -3.86 -7.65 -7.37
C PHE A 241 -4.92 -8.55 -6.76
N TYR A 242 -6.20 -8.17 -6.83
CA TYR A 242 -7.26 -8.96 -6.17
C TYR A 242 -7.42 -10.34 -6.81
N ARG A 243 -7.34 -10.42 -8.13
CA ARG A 243 -7.38 -11.71 -8.84
C ARG A 243 -6.19 -12.60 -8.46
N GLY A 244 -4.99 -12.03 -8.37
CA GLY A 244 -3.80 -12.76 -7.95
C GLY A 244 -3.88 -13.21 -6.49
N LEU A 245 -4.44 -12.35 -5.61
CA LEU A 245 -4.63 -12.65 -4.21
C LEU A 245 -5.61 -13.82 -4.00
N ASP A 246 -6.72 -13.82 -4.74
CA ASP A 246 -7.74 -14.88 -4.65
C ASP A 246 -7.16 -16.22 -5.13
N LEU A 247 -6.45 -16.25 -6.28
CA LEU A 247 -5.74 -17.46 -6.76
C LEU A 247 -4.70 -17.99 -5.75
N LEU A 248 -4.00 -17.10 -5.04
CA LEU A 248 -3.08 -17.52 -4.00
C LEU A 248 -3.82 -18.02 -2.75
N ALA A 249 -4.97 -17.41 -2.41
CA ALA A 249 -5.77 -17.84 -1.26
C ALA A 249 -6.39 -19.22 -1.48
N GLU A 250 -6.91 -19.53 -2.67
CA GLU A 250 -7.47 -20.85 -3.04
C GLU A 250 -6.48 -22.00 -2.82
N ILE A 251 -5.18 -21.75 -2.95
CA ILE A 251 -4.13 -22.75 -2.72
C ILE A 251 -3.48 -22.65 -1.34
N GLY A 252 -4.12 -21.95 -0.38
CA GLY A 252 -3.61 -21.78 0.99
C GLY A 252 -2.34 -20.92 1.09
N CYS A 253 -2.14 -20.00 0.15
CA CYS A 253 -1.00 -19.10 0.08
C CYS A 253 -1.42 -17.61 0.06
N GLY A 254 -2.63 -17.28 0.53
CA GLY A 254 -3.17 -15.93 0.54
C GLY A 254 -2.29 -14.92 1.28
N GLY A 255 -1.69 -15.33 2.39
CA GLY A 255 -0.74 -14.53 3.16
C GLY A 255 0.52 -14.10 2.41
N LEU A 256 0.81 -14.68 1.22
CA LEU A 256 1.93 -14.28 0.37
C LEU A 256 1.61 -13.11 -0.56
N GLY A 257 0.34 -12.79 -0.78
CA GLY A 257 -0.05 -11.77 -1.77
C GLY A 257 0.61 -10.42 -1.51
N TYR A 258 0.45 -9.87 -0.31
CA TYR A 258 1.10 -8.60 0.04
C TYR A 258 2.63 -8.67 0.08
N PRO A 259 3.27 -9.66 0.73
CA PRO A 259 4.72 -9.80 0.68
C PRO A 259 5.30 -9.78 -0.73
N LEU A 260 4.68 -10.45 -1.70
CA LEU A 260 5.13 -10.45 -3.08
C LEU A 260 4.97 -9.08 -3.75
N ALA A 261 3.78 -8.47 -3.69
CA ALA A 261 3.53 -7.17 -4.32
C ALA A 261 4.39 -6.07 -3.68
N ILE A 262 4.40 -6.01 -2.34
CA ILE A 262 5.16 -5.02 -1.59
C ILE A 262 6.65 -5.24 -1.75
N GLY A 263 7.12 -6.48 -1.82
CA GLY A 263 8.53 -6.79 -2.04
C GLY A 263 9.07 -6.13 -3.29
N VAL A 264 8.39 -6.32 -4.40
CA VAL A 264 8.75 -5.69 -5.68
C VAL A 264 8.65 -4.16 -5.59
N CYS A 265 7.60 -3.65 -4.96
CA CYS A 265 7.38 -2.22 -4.79
C CYS A 265 8.50 -1.57 -3.94
N VAL A 266 8.91 -2.18 -2.82
CA VAL A 266 9.99 -1.66 -1.95
C VAL A 266 11.34 -1.70 -2.66
N ILE A 267 11.67 -2.83 -3.29
CA ILE A 267 12.93 -2.97 -4.02
C ILE A 267 12.98 -1.95 -5.16
N GLY A 268 11.93 -1.87 -5.98
CA GLY A 268 11.88 -0.96 -7.12
C GLY A 268 11.95 0.51 -6.69
N PHE A 269 11.22 0.92 -5.66
CA PHE A 269 11.29 2.30 -5.16
C PHE A 269 12.63 2.60 -4.47
N SER A 270 13.24 1.64 -3.79
CA SER A 270 14.57 1.82 -3.18
C SER A 270 15.64 2.04 -4.25
N LEU A 271 15.58 1.28 -5.35
CA LEU A 271 16.45 1.51 -6.50
C LEU A 271 16.21 2.88 -7.14
N TYR A 272 14.96 3.29 -7.30
CA TYR A 272 14.61 4.64 -7.75
C TYR A 272 15.20 5.72 -6.83
N SER A 273 15.08 5.55 -5.52
CA SER A 273 15.60 6.49 -4.52
C SER A 273 17.14 6.61 -4.61
N LEU A 274 17.83 5.48 -4.72
CA LEU A 274 19.29 5.46 -4.82
C LEU A 274 19.81 5.98 -6.17
N LEU A 275 19.22 5.55 -7.28
CA LEU A 275 19.77 5.81 -8.63
C LEU A 275 19.28 7.13 -9.22
N ILE A 276 17.98 7.47 -9.01
CA ILE A 276 17.35 8.65 -9.62
C ILE A 276 17.36 9.83 -8.65
N LEU A 277 16.91 9.62 -7.40
CA LEU A 277 16.93 10.69 -6.41
C LEU A 277 18.33 10.92 -5.82
N LYS A 278 19.27 9.99 -6.05
CA LYS A 278 20.66 10.04 -5.55
C LYS A 278 20.72 10.30 -4.04
N GLU A 279 19.80 9.69 -3.30
CA GLU A 279 19.77 9.82 -1.85
C GLU A 279 21.00 9.15 -1.23
N LYS A 280 21.66 9.86 -0.30
CA LYS A 280 22.79 9.34 0.45
C LYS A 280 22.27 8.74 1.76
N PHE A 281 22.39 7.43 1.89
CA PHE A 281 22.05 6.73 3.12
C PHE A 281 23.32 6.49 3.95
N ALA A 282 23.18 6.56 5.28
CA ALA A 282 24.21 6.05 6.16
C ALA A 282 24.37 4.53 5.95
N PRO A 283 25.58 3.95 6.12
CA PRO A 283 25.77 2.51 5.94
C PRO A 283 24.81 1.66 6.77
N LEU A 284 24.48 2.09 7.98
CA LEU A 284 23.52 1.43 8.87
C LEU A 284 22.10 1.46 8.30
N SER A 285 21.67 2.58 7.69
CA SER A 285 20.37 2.70 7.03
C SER A 285 20.27 1.78 5.82
N LEU A 286 21.36 1.70 5.05
CA LEU A 286 21.42 0.81 3.89
C LEU A 286 21.37 -0.65 4.29
N ALA A 287 22.07 -1.04 5.37
CA ALA A 287 22.01 -2.38 5.93
C ALA A 287 20.60 -2.73 6.42
N GLY A 288 19.93 -1.80 7.11
CA GLY A 288 18.54 -1.98 7.54
C GLY A 288 17.56 -2.15 6.37
N LEU A 289 17.70 -1.33 5.32
CA LEU A 289 16.90 -1.45 4.10
C LEU A 289 17.17 -2.79 3.39
N GLY A 290 18.43 -3.21 3.30
CA GLY A 290 18.82 -4.52 2.78
C GLY A 290 18.18 -5.67 3.56
N ALA A 291 18.19 -5.60 4.90
CA ALA A 291 17.54 -6.59 5.75
C ALA A 291 16.03 -6.66 5.49
N VAL A 292 15.33 -5.52 5.33
CA VAL A 292 13.91 -5.48 4.95
C VAL A 292 13.69 -6.15 3.60
N CYS A 293 14.48 -5.82 2.59
CA CYS A 293 14.37 -6.41 1.25
C CYS A 293 14.59 -7.93 1.29
N VAL A 294 15.64 -8.41 1.96
CA VAL A 294 15.93 -9.84 2.12
C VAL A 294 14.81 -10.52 2.90
N GLY A 295 14.32 -9.91 3.99
CA GLY A 295 13.22 -10.43 4.78
C GLY A 295 11.93 -10.61 3.96
N ILE A 296 11.58 -9.63 3.13
CA ILE A 296 10.42 -9.70 2.22
C ILE A 296 10.58 -10.87 1.23
N ILE A 297 11.74 -10.99 0.59
CA ILE A 297 12.05 -12.09 -0.33
C ILE A 297 11.94 -13.44 0.40
N THR A 298 12.49 -13.51 1.61
CA THR A 298 12.50 -14.75 2.42
C THR A 298 11.08 -15.19 2.81
N ILE A 299 10.18 -14.24 3.14
CA ILE A 299 8.76 -14.53 3.40
C ILE A 299 8.06 -15.05 2.13
N ALA A 300 8.44 -14.52 0.97
CA ALA A 300 7.84 -14.89 -0.31
C ALA A 300 8.24 -16.30 -0.81
N ILE A 301 9.33 -16.87 -0.30
CA ILE A 301 9.76 -18.24 -0.64
C ILE A 301 8.81 -19.25 0.00
N ARG A 302 8.38 -20.23 -0.81
CA ARG A 302 7.44 -21.28 -0.40
C ARG A 302 8.09 -22.36 0.47
#